data_50c22e232e2a651cbfd9491daf43e0e7
#
_entry.id   50c22e232e2a651cbfd9491daf43e0e7
#
_cell.length_a   1.000
_cell.length_b   1.000
_cell.length_c   1.000
_cell.angle_alpha   90.00
_cell.angle_beta   90.00
_cell.angle_gamma   90.00
#
_symmetry.space_group_name_H-M   'P 1'
#
loop_
_entity.id
_entity.type
_entity.pdbx_description
1 polymer ?
#
loop_
_entity_poly.entity_id
_entity_poly.type
_entity_poly.pdbx_seq_one_letter_code
_entity_poly.pdbx_strand_id
1 'polypeptide(L)'
;DNTRSRGLGDVYKRQVIPLNFPNAYDVSNPVYTDWLSLKKLKEWELAPYNLNIIAKNKIPFAITSSDLKNKKDFLKNLRIAINHGFKKEDALKALTETPAKLINKYHLIGSIEAGKKANFIICSNDIFIEGDIYENWVDGERNVIKEKNNEDIRGYYTFNSTSLKDLFVEINGDIDKPKIKIPSLDSSWMSSNLKYNKLTFFSKQISFRAICKINNGIGEGRAQTIEGTTIDFVLTKDSSIVIKNKKINNSNIDTVPPNQLKPNVSYGFEKLPKKKDVVLKNGTIWTNEKSGVLNRADLAFSNGKIVFVGKNIILSDVFSDTTSVQIIDATEKHITSGIIDEHSHIAISRGVNESSQAVTAEVSIGDVINSNDVNIYRQLAGGVTAAQLLHGSANPIGGQSALVKMRWGSLAEEMKIKSDVGFIKFALGENVKQSNWGAFNTFRFPQTRM
;
A
#
# COMPACT_ATOMS: atom_id res chain seq x y z
N ASP A 1 2.14 -7.22 0.17
CA ASP A 1 3.45 -7.11 -0.47
C ASP A 1 3.33 -6.88 -1.99
N ASN A 2 2.39 -5.96 -2.37
CA ASN A 2 2.08 -5.66 -3.78
C ASN A 2 2.98 -4.55 -4.37
N THR A 3 4.01 -4.12 -3.68
CA THR A 3 4.90 -3.04 -4.11
C THR A 3 6.21 -3.52 -4.71
N ARG A 4 6.36 -4.82 -4.98
CA ARG A 4 7.57 -5.34 -5.62
C ARG A 4 7.51 -5.08 -7.11
N SER A 5 8.25 -4.09 -7.57
CA SER A 5 8.69 -4.02 -8.96
C SER A 5 9.64 -5.19 -9.21
N ARG A 6 9.11 -6.29 -9.69
CA ARG A 6 9.92 -7.34 -10.32
C ARG A 6 10.40 -6.77 -11.65
N GLY A 7 11.66 -6.67 -11.88
CA GLY A 7 12.41 -6.22 -13.04
C GLY A 7 11.67 -5.63 -14.27
N LEU A 8 12.39 -5.15 -15.26
CA LEU A 8 11.85 -4.52 -16.47
C LEU A 8 10.72 -5.31 -17.18
N GLY A 9 10.64 -6.64 -16.98
CA GLY A 9 9.53 -7.47 -17.49
C GLY A 9 8.19 -7.20 -16.84
N ASP A 10 8.13 -6.64 -15.62
CA ASP A 10 6.89 -6.37 -14.91
C ASP A 10 6.21 -5.05 -15.34
N VAL A 11 6.92 -4.15 -15.98
CA VAL A 11 6.35 -2.89 -16.52
C VAL A 11 5.29 -3.15 -17.58
N TYR A 12 5.37 -4.29 -18.27
CA TYR A 12 4.40 -4.70 -19.29
C TYR A 12 3.31 -5.64 -18.77
N LYS A 13 3.39 -6.09 -17.52
CA LYS A 13 2.36 -6.95 -16.94
C LYS A 13 1.17 -6.10 -16.51
N ARG A 14 -0.01 -6.56 -16.91
CA ARG A 14 -1.27 -5.96 -16.51
C ARG A 14 -1.47 -6.19 -15.01
N GLN A 15 -1.68 -5.13 -14.26
CA GLN A 15 -1.80 -5.19 -12.80
C GLN A 15 -3.24 -4.99 -12.37
N VAL A 16 -3.66 -5.76 -11.36
CA VAL A 16 -4.92 -5.57 -10.64
C VAL A 16 -4.58 -5.38 -9.17
N ILE A 17 -4.86 -4.20 -8.63
CA ILE A 17 -4.41 -3.78 -7.31
C ILE A 17 -5.60 -3.76 -6.34
N PRO A 18 -5.53 -4.47 -5.21
CA PRO A 18 -6.55 -4.40 -4.18
C PRO A 18 -6.49 -3.04 -3.48
N LEU A 19 -7.66 -2.47 -3.24
CA LEU A 19 -7.82 -1.19 -2.56
C LEU A 19 -7.96 -1.42 -1.04
N ASN A 20 -6.98 -2.10 -0.47
CA ASN A 20 -6.94 -2.48 0.92
C ASN A 20 -5.82 -1.74 1.65
N PHE A 21 -6.18 -0.93 2.64
CA PHE A 21 -5.21 -0.22 3.48
C PHE A 21 -5.07 -0.90 4.85
N PRO A 22 -3.84 -1.01 5.38
CA PRO A 22 -3.66 -1.50 6.73
C PRO A 22 -4.30 -0.55 7.74
N ASN A 23 -4.88 -1.11 8.80
CA ASN A 23 -5.38 -0.30 9.91
C ASN A 23 -4.21 0.38 10.63
N ALA A 24 -4.48 1.53 11.25
CA ALA A 24 -3.53 2.17 12.14
C ALA A 24 -3.13 1.20 13.27
N TYR A 25 -1.84 1.19 13.59
CA TYR A 25 -1.35 0.41 14.71
C TYR A 25 -1.65 1.14 16.03
N ASP A 26 -1.98 0.38 17.06
CA ASP A 26 -2.05 0.93 18.41
C ASP A 26 -0.64 1.20 18.94
N VAL A 27 -0.32 2.48 19.05
CA VAL A 27 0.96 2.98 19.57
C VAL A 27 0.81 3.68 20.92
N SER A 28 -0.35 3.55 21.55
CA SER A 28 -0.63 4.17 22.86
C SER A 28 0.13 3.49 24.01
N ASN A 29 0.48 2.22 23.86
CA ASN A 29 1.24 1.46 24.84
C ASN A 29 2.68 1.22 24.33
N PRO A 30 3.71 1.66 25.07
CA PRO A 30 5.11 1.47 24.69
C PRO A 30 5.51 0.02 24.39
N VAL A 31 4.94 -0.95 25.11
CA VAL A 31 5.21 -2.37 24.89
C VAL A 31 4.81 -2.82 23.48
N TYR A 32 3.70 -2.29 22.93
CA TYR A 32 3.28 -2.62 21.57
C TYR A 32 4.15 -1.90 20.53
N THR A 33 4.65 -0.70 20.83
CA THR A 33 5.54 0.03 19.91
C THR A 33 6.86 -0.68 19.69
N ASP A 34 7.41 -1.34 20.69
CA ASP A 34 8.67 -2.08 20.59
C ASP A 34 8.57 -3.30 19.65
N TRP A 35 7.35 -3.81 19.44
CA TRP A 35 7.10 -4.95 18.57
C TRP A 35 6.79 -4.56 17.12
N LEU A 36 6.63 -3.25 16.88
CA LEU A 36 6.37 -2.73 15.54
C LEU A 36 7.69 -2.43 14.82
N SER A 37 7.94 -3.15 13.74
CA SER A 37 9.09 -2.83 12.90
C SER A 37 8.86 -1.53 12.13
N LEU A 38 9.93 -0.76 11.90
CA LEU A 38 9.89 0.43 11.05
C LEU A 38 9.31 0.13 9.66
N LYS A 39 9.57 -1.06 9.13
CA LYS A 39 8.99 -1.52 7.86
C LYS A 39 7.47 -1.49 7.89
N LYS A 40 6.83 -2.05 8.94
CA LYS A 40 5.37 -2.06 9.09
C LYS A 40 4.79 -0.65 9.18
N LEU A 41 5.43 0.23 9.95
CA LEU A 41 5.00 1.63 10.08
C LEU A 41 5.07 2.36 8.74
N LYS A 42 6.16 2.19 7.99
CA LYS A 42 6.32 2.78 6.67
C LYS A 42 5.37 2.18 5.62
N GLU A 43 5.07 0.90 5.67
CA GLU A 43 4.06 0.29 4.82
C GLU A 43 2.67 0.89 5.08
N TRP A 44 2.31 1.09 6.35
CA TRP A 44 1.07 1.75 6.74
C TRP A 44 1.03 3.22 6.27
N GLU A 45 2.07 3.98 6.51
CA GLU A 45 2.19 5.39 6.14
C GLU A 45 2.07 5.59 4.63
N LEU A 46 2.72 4.73 3.83
CA LEU A 46 2.78 4.86 2.37
C LEU A 46 1.60 4.22 1.63
N ALA A 47 0.84 3.35 2.26
CA ALA A 47 -0.23 2.62 1.60
C ALA A 47 -1.25 3.51 0.86
N PRO A 48 -1.72 4.65 1.42
CA PRO A 48 -2.64 5.54 0.72
C PRO A 48 -2.05 6.21 -0.53
N TYR A 49 -0.72 6.39 -0.58
CA TYR A 49 -0.02 7.03 -1.70
C TYR A 49 0.28 6.07 -2.85
N ASN A 50 0.14 4.76 -2.65
CA ASN A 50 0.59 3.74 -3.59
C ASN A 50 0.01 3.91 -4.99
N LEU A 51 -1.31 4.12 -5.10
CA LEU A 51 -1.97 4.30 -6.40
C LEU A 51 -1.48 5.56 -7.14
N ASN A 52 -1.24 6.64 -6.41
CA ASN A 52 -0.66 7.87 -6.94
C ASN A 52 0.75 7.64 -7.50
N ILE A 53 1.59 6.91 -6.77
CA ILE A 53 2.96 6.59 -7.18
C ILE A 53 2.96 5.74 -8.46
N ILE A 54 2.10 4.71 -8.53
CA ILE A 54 1.99 3.82 -9.70
C ILE A 54 1.49 4.61 -10.92
N ALA A 55 0.46 5.47 -10.76
CA ALA A 55 -0.09 6.29 -11.82
C ALA A 55 0.95 7.31 -12.35
N LYS A 56 1.69 7.98 -11.45
CA LYS A 56 2.78 8.91 -11.83
C LYS A 56 3.89 8.22 -12.64
N ASN A 57 4.14 6.95 -12.39
CA ASN A 57 5.08 6.15 -13.16
C ASN A 57 4.47 5.57 -14.45
N LYS A 58 3.24 5.97 -14.82
CA LYS A 58 2.54 5.55 -16.04
C LYS A 58 2.36 4.03 -16.18
N ILE A 59 2.30 3.32 -15.06
CA ILE A 59 2.05 1.88 -15.02
C ILE A 59 0.54 1.67 -15.09
N PRO A 60 -0.01 1.00 -16.11
CA PRO A 60 -1.44 0.76 -16.22
C PRO A 60 -1.89 -0.29 -15.21
N PHE A 61 -2.96 0.01 -14.47
CA PHE A 61 -3.53 -0.91 -13.48
C PHE A 61 -5.06 -0.78 -13.40
N ALA A 62 -5.71 -1.85 -12.99
CA ALA A 62 -7.09 -1.85 -12.53
C ALA A 62 -7.16 -1.95 -11.01
N ILE A 63 -8.27 -1.53 -10.42
CA ILE A 63 -8.50 -1.59 -8.98
C ILE A 63 -9.51 -2.70 -8.69
N THR A 64 -9.29 -3.45 -7.61
CA THR A 64 -10.20 -4.52 -7.16
C THR A 64 -10.60 -4.34 -5.71
N SER A 65 -11.78 -4.87 -5.37
CA SER A 65 -12.24 -5.02 -3.99
C SER A 65 -11.78 -6.33 -3.33
N SER A 66 -10.88 -7.09 -3.96
CA SER A 66 -10.26 -8.27 -3.36
C SER A 66 -9.58 -7.89 -2.05
N ASP A 67 -9.56 -8.80 -1.10
CA ASP A 67 -8.95 -8.65 0.23
C ASP A 67 -9.58 -7.57 1.14
N LEU A 68 -10.62 -6.86 0.68
CA LEU A 68 -11.40 -6.00 1.56
C LEU A 68 -12.26 -6.83 2.51
N LYS A 69 -12.08 -6.64 3.81
CA LYS A 69 -12.92 -7.25 4.86
C LYS A 69 -14.38 -6.85 4.69
N ASN A 70 -14.62 -5.56 4.41
CA ASN A 70 -15.94 -5.03 4.14
C ASN A 70 -15.95 -4.34 2.76
N LYS A 71 -16.68 -4.91 1.81
CA LYS A 71 -16.76 -4.37 0.44
C LYS A 71 -17.36 -2.96 0.37
N LYS A 72 -18.13 -2.54 1.39
CA LYS A 72 -18.67 -1.17 1.49
C LYS A 72 -17.58 -0.10 1.67
N ASP A 73 -16.39 -0.48 2.16
CA ASP A 73 -15.27 0.44 2.33
C ASP A 73 -14.55 0.79 1.02
N PHE A 74 -14.95 0.18 -0.11
CA PHE A 74 -14.27 0.37 -1.39
C PHE A 74 -14.19 1.84 -1.81
N LEU A 75 -15.34 2.54 -1.89
CA LEU A 75 -15.37 3.95 -2.26
C LEU A 75 -14.70 4.85 -1.21
N LYS A 76 -14.84 4.51 0.08
CA LYS A 76 -14.13 5.21 1.15
C LYS A 76 -12.62 5.14 0.97
N ASN A 77 -12.08 3.95 0.70
CA ASN A 77 -10.65 3.76 0.48
C ASN A 77 -10.17 4.45 -0.81
N LEU A 78 -10.99 4.44 -1.87
CA LEU A 78 -10.69 5.19 -3.09
C LEU A 78 -10.54 6.69 -2.82
N ARG A 79 -11.46 7.27 -2.05
CA ARG A 79 -11.41 8.68 -1.62
C ARG A 79 -10.19 8.98 -0.76
N ILE A 80 -9.77 8.05 0.10
CA ILE A 80 -8.52 8.18 0.85
C ILE A 80 -7.32 8.27 -0.11
N ALA A 81 -7.22 7.40 -1.12
CA ALA A 81 -6.15 7.47 -2.10
C ALA A 81 -6.16 8.79 -2.89
N ILE A 82 -7.34 9.28 -3.26
CA ILE A 82 -7.51 10.56 -3.97
C ILE A 82 -7.04 11.72 -3.10
N ASN A 83 -7.39 11.74 -1.83
CA ASN A 83 -6.92 12.75 -0.88
C ASN A 83 -5.39 12.73 -0.71
N HIS A 84 -4.74 11.57 -0.97
CA HIS A 84 -3.28 11.42 -0.98
C HIS A 84 -2.67 11.60 -2.40
N GLY A 85 -3.35 12.34 -3.28
CA GLY A 85 -2.84 12.80 -4.56
C GLY A 85 -3.12 11.91 -5.77
N PHE A 86 -3.86 10.80 -5.62
CA PHE A 86 -4.31 10.01 -6.75
C PHE A 86 -5.38 10.78 -7.53
N LYS A 87 -5.15 11.07 -8.82
CA LYS A 87 -6.05 11.90 -9.63
C LYS A 87 -7.36 11.19 -9.91
N LYS A 88 -8.47 11.93 -9.91
CA LYS A 88 -9.82 11.40 -10.18
C LYS A 88 -9.91 10.77 -11.57
N GLU A 89 -9.27 11.36 -12.56
CA GLU A 89 -9.23 10.86 -13.94
C GLU A 89 -8.52 9.50 -14.02
N ASP A 90 -7.41 9.34 -13.27
CA ASP A 90 -6.69 8.07 -13.20
C ASP A 90 -7.48 7.03 -12.40
N ALA A 91 -8.21 7.45 -11.37
CA ALA A 91 -9.13 6.61 -10.62
C ALA A 91 -10.27 6.08 -11.51
N LEU A 92 -10.89 6.96 -12.30
CA LEU A 92 -11.91 6.57 -13.27
C LEU A 92 -11.36 5.56 -14.28
N LYS A 93 -10.20 5.83 -14.86
CA LYS A 93 -9.54 4.89 -15.80
C LYS A 93 -9.27 3.53 -15.16
N ALA A 94 -8.76 3.52 -13.94
CA ALA A 94 -8.46 2.28 -13.22
C ALA A 94 -9.71 1.44 -12.87
N LEU A 95 -10.88 2.08 -12.81
CA LEU A 95 -12.17 1.43 -12.54
C LEU A 95 -12.93 1.02 -13.81
N THR A 96 -12.64 1.61 -14.97
CA THR A 96 -13.47 1.47 -16.17
C THR A 96 -12.66 1.11 -17.41
N GLU A 97 -11.86 2.04 -17.92
CA GLU A 97 -11.09 1.88 -19.16
C GLU A 97 -10.06 0.75 -19.05
N THR A 98 -9.24 0.78 -18.00
CA THR A 98 -8.17 -0.21 -17.83
C THR A 98 -8.72 -1.64 -17.68
N PRO A 99 -9.70 -1.93 -16.80
CA PRO A 99 -10.28 -3.27 -16.74
C PRO A 99 -10.94 -3.69 -18.05
N ALA A 100 -11.60 -2.78 -18.78
CA ALA A 100 -12.18 -3.11 -20.09
C ALA A 100 -11.10 -3.48 -21.13
N LYS A 101 -9.94 -2.81 -21.11
CA LYS A 101 -8.77 -3.16 -21.92
C LYS A 101 -8.14 -4.49 -21.48
N LEU A 102 -8.11 -4.79 -20.18
CA LEU A 102 -7.57 -6.04 -19.66
C LEU A 102 -8.32 -7.27 -20.21
N ILE A 103 -9.64 -7.14 -20.37
CA ILE A 103 -10.49 -8.22 -20.90
C ILE A 103 -10.75 -8.08 -22.41
N ASN A 104 -10.04 -7.19 -23.11
CA ASN A 104 -10.16 -6.91 -24.54
C ASN A 104 -11.59 -6.50 -24.98
N LYS A 105 -12.32 -5.76 -24.13
CA LYS A 105 -13.70 -5.31 -24.39
C LYS A 105 -13.87 -3.79 -24.39
N TYR A 106 -12.79 -3.03 -24.49
CA TYR A 106 -12.85 -1.57 -24.46
C TYR A 106 -13.64 -0.96 -25.62
N HIS A 107 -13.74 -1.66 -26.76
CA HIS A 107 -14.56 -1.25 -27.89
C HIS A 107 -16.07 -1.30 -27.60
N LEU A 108 -16.49 -2.01 -26.55
CA LEU A 108 -17.89 -2.16 -26.14
C LEU A 108 -18.24 -1.40 -24.88
N ILE A 109 -17.33 -1.35 -23.89
CA ILE A 109 -17.57 -0.84 -22.53
C ILE A 109 -16.35 -0.09 -22.01
N GLY A 110 -16.46 0.59 -20.87
CA GLY A 110 -15.35 1.23 -20.17
C GLY A 110 -15.19 2.71 -20.48
N SER A 111 -16.04 3.29 -21.31
CA SER A 111 -16.19 4.75 -21.49
C SER A 111 -17.60 5.07 -21.95
N ILE A 112 -18.00 6.33 -21.84
CA ILE A 112 -19.28 6.84 -22.38
C ILE A 112 -18.96 7.46 -23.73
N GLU A 113 -19.32 6.72 -24.80
CA GLU A 113 -19.02 7.09 -26.18
C GLU A 113 -20.09 6.52 -27.09
N ALA A 114 -20.47 7.25 -28.14
CA ALA A 114 -21.46 6.79 -29.12
C ALA A 114 -21.03 5.45 -29.75
N GLY A 115 -21.94 4.49 -29.81
CA GLY A 115 -21.69 3.13 -30.32
C GLY A 115 -21.29 2.11 -29.26
N LYS A 116 -20.97 2.51 -28.03
CA LYS A 116 -20.74 1.60 -26.92
C LYS A 116 -22.04 1.26 -26.18
N LYS A 117 -21.99 0.19 -25.38
CA LYS A 117 -23.11 -0.22 -24.55
C LYS A 117 -23.45 0.84 -23.51
N ALA A 118 -24.73 1.03 -23.26
CA ALA A 118 -25.24 1.97 -22.27
C ALA A 118 -25.03 1.44 -20.84
N ASN A 119 -23.76 1.41 -20.38
CA ASN A 119 -23.32 0.99 -19.06
C ASN A 119 -22.76 2.20 -18.32
N PHE A 120 -23.55 2.78 -17.42
CA PHE A 120 -23.16 3.96 -16.67
C PHE A 120 -23.90 4.06 -15.33
N ILE A 121 -23.40 4.91 -14.44
CA ILE A 121 -24.02 5.21 -13.15
C ILE A 121 -24.46 6.68 -13.10
N ILE A 122 -25.54 6.95 -12.38
CA ILE A 122 -25.99 8.30 -12.05
C ILE A 122 -25.77 8.50 -10.56
N CYS A 123 -25.04 9.55 -10.20
CA CYS A 123 -24.67 9.85 -8.83
C CYS A 123 -25.26 11.18 -8.37
N SER A 124 -25.44 11.34 -7.04
CA SER A 124 -25.94 12.57 -6.42
C SER A 124 -24.96 13.73 -6.56
N ASN A 125 -23.66 13.42 -6.55
CA ASN A 125 -22.56 14.36 -6.60
C ASN A 125 -21.30 13.65 -7.16
N ASP A 126 -20.15 14.29 -7.11
CA ASP A 126 -18.87 13.69 -7.47
C ASP A 126 -18.59 12.46 -6.59
N ILE A 127 -18.67 11.26 -7.17
CA ILE A 127 -18.48 9.99 -6.49
C ILE A 127 -17.08 9.85 -5.87
N PHE A 128 -16.11 10.57 -6.40
CA PHE A 128 -14.73 10.58 -5.91
C PHE A 128 -14.54 11.47 -4.67
N ILE A 129 -15.55 12.26 -4.30
CA ILE A 129 -15.56 13.09 -3.09
C ILE A 129 -16.56 12.52 -2.07
N GLU A 130 -17.87 12.56 -2.40
CA GLU A 130 -18.94 12.21 -1.46
C GLU A 130 -20.20 11.64 -2.11
N GLY A 131 -20.25 11.55 -3.44
CA GLY A 131 -21.45 11.15 -4.16
C GLY A 131 -21.96 9.76 -3.82
N ASP A 132 -23.28 9.62 -3.80
CA ASP A 132 -24.01 8.36 -3.72
C ASP A 132 -24.47 7.92 -5.11
N ILE A 133 -24.52 6.61 -5.35
CA ILE A 133 -25.05 6.06 -6.58
C ILE A 133 -26.58 5.99 -6.48
N TYR A 134 -27.28 6.70 -7.35
CA TYR A 134 -28.74 6.65 -7.46
C TYR A 134 -29.20 5.56 -8.42
N GLU A 135 -28.57 5.47 -9.58
CA GLU A 135 -28.96 4.54 -10.62
C GLU A 135 -27.73 3.86 -11.21
N ASN A 136 -27.92 2.61 -11.59
CA ASN A 136 -26.96 1.83 -12.37
C ASN A 136 -27.65 1.35 -13.65
N TRP A 137 -27.12 1.75 -14.80
CA TRP A 137 -27.62 1.35 -16.10
C TRP A 137 -26.71 0.30 -16.70
N VAL A 138 -27.29 -0.82 -17.10
CA VAL A 138 -26.56 -1.95 -17.67
C VAL A 138 -27.23 -2.35 -18.99
N ASP A 139 -26.49 -2.23 -20.06
CA ASP A 139 -26.97 -2.55 -21.42
C ASP A 139 -28.29 -1.80 -21.79
N GLY A 140 -28.45 -0.57 -21.27
CA GLY A 140 -29.65 0.25 -21.43
C GLY A 140 -30.78 -0.04 -20.44
N GLU A 141 -30.65 -1.04 -19.58
CA GLU A 141 -31.62 -1.31 -18.51
C GLU A 141 -31.33 -0.49 -17.26
N ARG A 142 -32.39 0.13 -16.74
CA ARG A 142 -32.32 1.00 -15.57
C ARG A 142 -32.47 0.21 -14.27
N ASN A 143 -31.47 0.30 -13.39
CA ASN A 143 -31.55 -0.24 -12.03
C ASN A 143 -31.51 0.91 -11.04
N VAL A 144 -32.60 1.15 -10.29
CA VAL A 144 -32.65 2.15 -9.23
C VAL A 144 -32.05 1.57 -7.97
N ILE A 145 -30.93 2.14 -7.54
CA ILE A 145 -30.19 1.72 -6.35
C ILE A 145 -30.66 2.51 -5.13
N LYS A 146 -30.88 3.82 -5.32
CA LYS A 146 -31.34 4.74 -4.29
C LYS A 146 -32.34 5.69 -4.93
N GLU A 147 -33.54 5.77 -4.39
CA GLU A 147 -34.54 6.70 -4.93
C GLU A 147 -34.12 8.15 -4.68
N LYS A 148 -34.22 8.98 -5.71
CA LYS A 148 -33.87 10.40 -5.71
C LYS A 148 -35.00 11.24 -5.06
N ASN A 149 -35.62 10.80 -3.99
CA ASN A 149 -36.92 11.31 -3.58
C ASN A 149 -36.92 12.14 -2.32
N ASN A 150 -35.78 12.44 -1.72
CA ASN A 150 -35.74 13.29 -0.53
C ASN A 150 -35.15 14.65 -0.89
N GLU A 151 -35.95 15.69 -0.69
CA GLU A 151 -35.44 17.05 -0.60
C GLU A 151 -34.41 17.14 0.53
N ASP A 152 -33.35 17.92 0.36
CA ASP A 152 -32.43 18.21 1.46
C ASP A 152 -33.13 19.11 2.48
N ILE A 153 -33.69 18.46 3.49
CA ILE A 153 -34.45 19.14 4.55
C ILE A 153 -33.56 19.66 5.69
N ARG A 154 -32.25 19.51 5.61
CA ARG A 154 -31.36 20.03 6.64
C ARG A 154 -31.48 21.53 6.75
N GLY A 155 -31.46 22.02 7.97
CA GLY A 155 -31.66 23.45 8.24
C GLY A 155 -32.26 23.70 9.58
N TYR A 156 -32.61 24.94 9.76
CA TYR A 156 -33.33 25.41 10.92
C TYR A 156 -34.79 25.67 10.56
N TYR A 157 -35.68 25.31 11.46
CA TYR A 157 -37.12 25.40 11.26
C TYR A 157 -37.79 25.97 12.51
N THR A 158 -38.95 26.56 12.31
CA THR A 158 -39.89 26.89 13.37
C THR A 158 -40.99 25.84 13.37
N PHE A 159 -41.28 25.25 14.53
CA PHE A 159 -42.38 24.34 14.76
C PHE A 159 -43.55 25.10 15.40
N ASN A 160 -44.67 25.06 14.75
CA ASN A 160 -45.91 25.71 15.21
C ASN A 160 -47.08 24.72 15.25
N SER A 161 -47.81 24.74 16.36
CA SER A 161 -49.10 24.02 16.55
C SER A 161 -50.10 24.88 17.28
N THR A 162 -51.28 24.33 17.55
CA THR A 162 -52.31 25.00 18.33
C THR A 162 -51.89 25.28 19.79
N SER A 163 -51.05 24.42 20.35
CA SER A 163 -50.60 24.50 21.75
C SER A 163 -49.12 24.88 21.94
N LEU A 164 -48.29 24.70 20.90
CA LEU A 164 -46.85 24.98 20.94
C LEU A 164 -46.51 25.93 19.79
N LYS A 165 -45.99 27.12 20.13
CA LYS A 165 -45.66 28.15 19.13
C LYS A 165 -44.21 28.48 19.14
N ASP A 166 -43.66 28.75 17.94
CA ASP A 166 -42.31 29.26 17.69
C ASP A 166 -41.19 28.40 18.29
N LEU A 167 -41.36 27.07 18.33
CA LEU A 167 -40.31 26.22 18.80
C LEU A 167 -39.23 26.10 17.74
N PHE A 168 -37.99 26.33 18.14
CA PHE A 168 -36.81 26.16 17.30
C PHE A 168 -36.54 24.69 17.05
N VAL A 169 -36.30 24.31 15.78
CA VAL A 169 -36.00 22.97 15.35
C VAL A 169 -34.72 22.98 14.52
N GLU A 170 -33.76 22.15 14.88
CA GLU A 170 -32.56 21.91 14.10
C GLU A 170 -32.66 20.53 13.41
N ILE A 171 -32.53 20.52 12.09
CA ILE A 171 -32.42 19.28 11.29
C ILE A 171 -31.03 19.20 10.70
N ASN A 172 -30.27 18.15 11.06
CA ASN A 172 -28.89 17.94 10.67
C ASN A 172 -28.63 16.45 10.31
N GLY A 173 -27.38 16.04 10.01
CA GLY A 173 -27.03 14.65 9.69
C GLY A 173 -27.10 14.33 8.21
N ASP A 174 -27.35 13.06 7.87
CA ASP A 174 -27.45 12.60 6.47
C ASP A 174 -28.84 12.94 5.89
N ILE A 175 -28.89 13.22 4.57
CA ILE A 175 -30.15 13.56 3.88
C ILE A 175 -31.21 12.47 4.09
N ASP A 176 -30.82 11.18 4.03
CA ASP A 176 -31.77 10.07 4.18
C ASP A 176 -32.03 9.65 5.63
N LYS A 177 -31.16 10.08 6.54
CA LYS A 177 -31.24 9.81 7.98
C LYS A 177 -30.97 11.09 8.76
N PRO A 178 -31.81 12.11 8.60
CA PRO A 178 -31.63 13.35 9.30
C PRO A 178 -31.74 13.14 10.81
N LYS A 179 -31.05 13.94 11.59
CA LYS A 179 -31.18 14.02 13.03
C LYS A 179 -31.96 15.29 13.36
N ILE A 180 -32.90 15.20 14.27
CA ILE A 180 -33.78 16.34 14.65
C ILE A 180 -33.55 16.66 16.11
N LYS A 181 -33.52 17.93 16.40
CA LYS A 181 -33.43 18.44 17.76
C LYS A 181 -34.41 19.60 17.94
N ILE A 182 -35.21 19.55 19.01
CA ILE A 182 -36.12 20.61 19.44
C ILE A 182 -35.71 20.95 20.88
N PRO A 183 -34.76 21.90 21.08
CA PRO A 183 -34.14 22.11 22.40
C PRO A 183 -35.12 22.42 23.53
N SER A 184 -36.22 23.05 23.22
CA SER A 184 -37.30 23.39 24.19
C SER A 184 -38.15 22.20 24.65
N LEU A 185 -38.12 21.07 23.87
CA LEU A 185 -38.81 19.83 24.23
C LEU A 185 -37.84 18.78 24.73
N ASP A 186 -36.75 18.56 23.97
CA ASP A 186 -35.71 17.58 24.27
C ASP A 186 -34.40 18.12 23.74
N SER A 187 -33.41 18.31 24.61
CA SER A 187 -32.07 18.78 24.23
C SER A 187 -31.23 17.73 23.56
N SER A 188 -31.68 16.48 23.50
CA SER A 188 -31.01 15.38 22.79
C SER A 188 -31.43 15.29 21.31
N TRP A 189 -30.63 14.56 20.51
CA TRP A 189 -31.00 14.28 19.13
C TRP A 189 -32.07 13.19 19.07
N MET A 190 -33.22 13.52 18.49
CA MET A 190 -34.31 12.58 18.27
C MET A 190 -34.00 11.61 17.14
N SER A 191 -34.44 10.37 17.26
CA SER A 191 -34.41 9.39 16.18
C SER A 191 -35.39 9.79 15.08
N SER A 192 -34.95 9.74 13.83
CA SER A 192 -35.77 10.11 12.69
C SER A 192 -35.56 9.24 11.47
N ASN A 193 -36.49 9.29 10.53
CA ASN A 193 -36.43 8.63 9.23
C ASN A 193 -37.12 9.51 8.19
N LEU A 194 -36.48 9.70 7.05
CA LEU A 194 -37.03 10.43 5.91
C LEU A 194 -37.20 9.48 4.73
N LYS A 195 -38.44 9.33 4.26
CA LYS A 195 -38.74 8.49 3.09
C LYS A 195 -39.85 9.13 2.27
N TYR A 196 -39.63 9.38 1.00
CA TYR A 196 -40.59 10.03 0.07
C TYR A 196 -41.08 11.38 0.62
N ASN A 197 -40.19 12.24 1.10
CA ASN A 197 -40.49 13.51 1.77
C ASN A 197 -41.38 13.37 3.02
N LYS A 198 -41.62 12.15 3.47
CA LYS A 198 -42.31 11.86 4.72
C LYS A 198 -41.30 11.70 5.84
N LEU A 199 -41.24 12.68 6.72
CA LEU A 199 -40.37 12.72 7.88
C LEU A 199 -41.12 12.16 9.09
N THR A 200 -40.50 11.17 9.74
CA THR A 200 -40.94 10.66 11.04
C THR A 200 -39.84 10.88 12.06
N PHE A 201 -40.16 11.34 13.23
CA PHE A 201 -39.19 11.51 14.32
C PHE A 201 -39.83 11.26 15.69
N PHE A 202 -39.01 10.83 16.63
CA PHE A 202 -39.47 10.55 17.98
C PHE A 202 -38.36 10.77 19.01
N SER A 203 -38.77 11.21 20.20
CA SER A 203 -37.96 11.24 21.41
C SER A 203 -38.41 10.14 22.35
N LYS A 204 -37.45 9.33 22.84
CA LYS A 204 -37.71 8.33 23.87
C LYS A 204 -37.87 8.96 25.26
N GLN A 205 -37.19 10.09 25.51
CA GLN A 205 -37.16 10.73 26.82
C GLN A 205 -38.51 11.33 27.20
N ILE A 206 -39.19 11.95 26.22
CA ILE A 206 -40.46 12.63 26.43
C ILE A 206 -41.64 11.93 25.72
N SER A 207 -41.43 10.69 25.23
CA SER A 207 -42.45 9.92 24.50
C SER A 207 -43.16 10.70 23.38
N PHE A 208 -42.48 11.66 22.78
CA PHE A 208 -42.99 12.49 21.69
C PHE A 208 -42.77 11.79 20.34
N ARG A 209 -43.82 11.72 19.52
CA ARG A 209 -43.74 11.12 18.16
C ARG A 209 -44.38 12.09 17.17
N ALA A 210 -43.73 12.27 16.03
CA ALA A 210 -44.23 13.17 14.99
C ALA A 210 -44.05 12.58 13.62
N ILE A 211 -44.96 12.92 12.72
CA ILE A 211 -44.92 12.56 11.32
C ILE A 211 -45.39 13.76 10.50
N CYS A 212 -44.63 14.13 9.47
CA CYS A 212 -45.01 15.22 8.57
C CYS A 212 -44.55 14.90 7.14
N LYS A 213 -45.18 15.57 6.17
CA LYS A 213 -44.71 15.61 4.78
C LYS A 213 -44.04 16.95 4.56
N ILE A 214 -42.77 16.94 4.15
CA ILE A 214 -42.01 18.18 3.90
C ILE A 214 -41.86 18.37 2.39
N ASN A 215 -42.22 19.56 1.91
CA ASN A 215 -42.01 20.00 0.54
C ASN A 215 -41.60 21.48 0.56
N ASN A 216 -40.53 21.80 -0.20
CA ASN A 216 -40.03 23.19 -0.35
C ASN A 216 -39.86 23.94 1.00
N GLY A 217 -39.34 23.22 2.00
CA GLY A 217 -39.08 23.81 3.32
C GLY A 217 -40.31 23.97 4.24
N ILE A 218 -41.48 23.50 3.82
CA ILE A 218 -42.70 23.49 4.67
C ILE A 218 -43.05 22.04 4.98
N GLY A 219 -43.15 21.71 6.26
CA GLY A 219 -43.57 20.38 6.75
C GLY A 219 -44.91 20.46 7.44
N GLU A 220 -45.92 19.74 6.93
CA GLU A 220 -47.23 19.66 7.57
C GLU A 220 -47.46 18.25 8.12
N GLY A 221 -47.92 18.16 9.37
CA GLY A 221 -48.01 16.87 10.02
C GLY A 221 -48.71 16.84 11.36
N ARG A 222 -48.57 15.66 12.00
CA ARG A 222 -49.19 15.39 13.32
C ARG A 222 -48.13 14.89 14.28
N ALA A 223 -48.27 15.31 15.52
CA ALA A 223 -47.49 14.85 16.64
C ALA A 223 -48.36 14.32 17.75
N GLN A 224 -47.88 13.32 18.47
CA GLN A 224 -48.49 12.79 19.66
C GLN A 224 -47.58 13.13 20.87
N THR A 225 -48.18 13.77 21.87
CA THR A 225 -47.50 14.11 23.12
C THR A 225 -47.45 12.91 24.08
N ILE A 226 -46.71 13.04 25.18
CA ILE A 226 -46.63 12.02 26.23
C ILE A 226 -47.99 11.67 26.83
N GLU A 227 -48.89 12.65 26.87
CA GLU A 227 -50.25 12.50 27.40
C GLU A 227 -51.20 11.80 26.41
N GLY A 228 -50.68 11.39 25.22
CA GLY A 228 -51.48 10.77 24.17
C GLY A 228 -52.27 11.76 23.32
N THR A 229 -52.19 13.06 23.59
CA THR A 229 -52.89 14.10 22.82
C THR A 229 -52.23 14.22 21.42
N THR A 230 -53.09 14.21 20.41
CA THR A 230 -52.64 14.45 19.02
C THR A 230 -52.80 15.93 18.69
N ILE A 231 -51.71 16.54 18.17
CA ILE A 231 -51.65 17.92 17.73
C ILE A 231 -51.25 17.99 16.26
N ASP A 232 -51.90 18.84 15.48
CA ASP A 232 -51.45 19.20 14.15
C ASP A 232 -50.36 20.25 14.24
N PHE A 233 -49.33 20.16 13.41
CA PHE A 233 -48.22 21.11 13.43
C PHE A 233 -47.72 21.44 12.03
N VAL A 234 -47.06 22.59 11.94
CA VAL A 234 -46.34 23.04 10.74
C VAL A 234 -44.89 23.31 11.08
N LEU A 235 -43.98 22.80 10.27
CA LEU A 235 -42.57 23.17 10.24
C LEU A 235 -42.34 24.17 9.12
N THR A 236 -41.72 25.29 9.41
CA THR A 236 -41.35 26.30 8.40
C THR A 236 -39.86 26.52 8.44
N LYS A 237 -39.20 26.32 7.30
CA LYS A 237 -37.75 26.50 7.18
C LYS A 237 -37.38 27.98 7.34
N ASP A 238 -36.39 28.25 8.19
CA ASP A 238 -35.81 29.58 8.31
C ASP A 238 -34.72 29.73 7.24
N SER A 239 -35.02 30.47 6.20
CA SER A 239 -34.11 30.76 5.09
C SER A 239 -33.02 31.77 5.44
N SER A 240 -33.15 32.48 6.56
CA SER A 240 -32.15 33.46 7.01
C SER A 240 -30.89 32.81 7.59
N ILE A 241 -30.99 31.56 8.06
CA ILE A 241 -29.91 30.83 8.66
C ILE A 241 -29.39 29.76 7.67
N VAL A 242 -28.32 30.08 7.00
CA VAL A 242 -27.62 29.10 6.14
C VAL A 242 -26.80 28.16 7.04
N ILE A 243 -27.08 26.86 7.02
CA ILE A 243 -26.12 25.88 7.56
C ILE A 243 -24.82 26.02 6.75
N LYS A 244 -23.79 26.56 7.37
CA LYS A 244 -22.45 26.36 6.86
C LYS A 244 -22.22 24.85 6.91
N ASN A 245 -22.35 24.18 5.76
CA ASN A 245 -21.85 22.83 5.62
C ASN A 245 -20.48 22.83 6.29
N LYS A 246 -20.32 22.03 7.35
CA LYS A 246 -19.00 21.76 7.88
C LYS A 246 -18.22 21.29 6.67
N LYS A 247 -17.46 22.20 6.04
CA LYS A 247 -16.38 21.80 5.14
C LYS A 247 -15.69 20.73 5.97
N ILE A 248 -15.72 19.51 5.51
CA ILE A 248 -14.79 18.51 5.99
C ILE A 248 -13.49 19.26 5.94
N ASN A 249 -12.96 19.62 7.11
CA ASN A 249 -11.62 20.16 7.19
C ASN A 249 -10.80 19.06 6.49
N ASN A 250 -10.50 19.26 5.22
CA ASN A 250 -9.35 18.66 4.61
C ASN A 250 -8.21 19.25 5.44
N SER A 251 -7.94 18.62 6.59
CA SER A 251 -6.65 18.72 7.22
C SER A 251 -5.69 18.61 6.05
N ASN A 252 -4.75 19.54 5.91
CA ASN A 252 -3.80 19.56 4.82
C ASN A 252 -3.14 18.18 4.72
N ILE A 253 -3.82 17.25 4.03
CA ILE A 253 -3.27 15.94 3.76
C ILE A 253 -2.19 16.21 2.74
N ASP A 254 -0.96 15.93 3.12
CA ASP A 254 0.16 16.10 2.19
C ASP A 254 -0.06 15.13 1.03
N THR A 255 -0.12 15.67 -0.19
CA THR A 255 -0.24 14.88 -1.42
C THR A 255 1.11 14.36 -1.91
N VAL A 256 2.19 14.79 -1.26
CA VAL A 256 3.57 14.33 -1.51
C VAL A 256 3.86 13.15 -0.59
N PRO A 257 4.21 11.96 -1.12
CA PRO A 257 4.55 10.85 -0.26
C PRO A 257 5.79 11.17 0.59
N PRO A 258 5.86 10.69 1.83
CA PRO A 258 7.04 10.83 2.67
C PRO A 258 8.30 10.31 1.98
N ASN A 259 9.47 10.86 2.35
CA ASN A 259 10.74 10.39 1.83
C ASN A 259 10.93 8.89 2.03
N GLN A 260 11.20 8.20 0.95
CA GLN A 260 11.43 6.76 0.96
C GLN A 260 12.93 6.49 1.07
N LEU A 261 13.29 5.67 2.05
CA LEU A 261 14.65 5.14 2.16
C LEU A 261 14.86 4.00 1.14
N LYS A 262 16.09 3.74 0.80
CA LYS A 262 16.49 2.66 -0.12
C LYS A 262 17.43 1.67 0.59
N PRO A 263 16.95 0.50 0.96
CA PRO A 263 15.53 0.07 0.99
C PRO A 263 14.73 0.83 2.04
N ASN A 264 13.39 0.79 1.95
CA ASN A 264 12.50 1.52 2.84
C ASN A 264 12.30 0.78 4.19
N VAL A 265 13.39 0.50 4.84
CA VAL A 265 13.53 -0.19 6.13
C VAL A 265 14.63 0.46 6.95
N SER A 266 14.93 -0.07 8.15
CA SER A 266 16.06 0.37 8.97
C SER A 266 17.36 0.36 8.17
N TYR A 267 18.22 1.34 8.41
CA TYR A 267 19.52 1.51 7.73
C TYR A 267 19.45 1.77 6.21
N GLY A 268 18.28 2.11 5.68
CA GLY A 268 18.15 2.50 4.27
C GLY A 268 18.78 3.86 4.01
N PHE A 269 19.22 4.09 2.78
CA PHE A 269 19.79 5.35 2.32
C PHE A 269 18.70 6.28 1.80
N GLU A 270 18.78 7.57 2.08
CA GLU A 270 18.00 8.59 1.39
C GLU A 270 18.41 8.67 -0.10
N LYS A 271 19.72 8.64 -0.32
CA LYS A 271 20.31 8.57 -1.67
C LYS A 271 21.33 7.43 -1.70
N LEU A 272 21.20 6.57 -2.70
CA LEU A 272 22.15 5.46 -2.88
C LEU A 272 23.59 5.98 -3.04
N PRO A 273 24.56 5.34 -2.39
CA PRO A 273 25.96 5.66 -2.61
C PRO A 273 26.33 5.49 -4.08
N LYS A 274 26.97 6.51 -4.64
CA LYS A 274 27.52 6.45 -5.99
C LYS A 274 28.88 5.80 -5.97
N LYS A 275 29.21 5.08 -7.05
CA LYS A 275 30.58 4.64 -7.29
C LYS A 275 31.47 5.87 -7.45
N LYS A 276 32.63 5.84 -6.84
CA LYS A 276 33.63 6.91 -6.89
C LYS A 276 34.96 6.32 -7.29
N ASP A 277 35.84 7.15 -7.80
CA ASP A 277 37.24 6.87 -7.95
C ASP A 277 37.91 7.12 -6.59
N VAL A 278 38.59 6.12 -6.06
CA VAL A 278 39.13 6.16 -4.70
C VAL A 278 40.54 5.59 -4.69
N VAL A 279 41.41 6.20 -3.88
CA VAL A 279 42.73 5.68 -3.55
C VAL A 279 42.84 5.55 -2.04
N LEU A 280 43.18 4.36 -1.57
CA LEU A 280 43.60 4.07 -0.21
C LEU A 280 45.14 4.12 -0.16
N LYS A 281 45.73 5.02 0.63
CA LYS A 281 47.17 5.22 0.69
C LYS A 281 47.79 4.62 1.92
N ASN A 282 49.02 4.10 1.77
CA ASN A 282 49.89 3.67 2.87
C ASN A 282 49.35 2.48 3.70
N GLY A 283 48.41 1.68 3.18
CA GLY A 283 47.85 0.53 3.88
C GLY A 283 48.73 -0.69 3.88
N THR A 284 48.42 -1.66 4.75
CA THR A 284 48.96 -3.03 4.65
C THR A 284 47.95 -3.88 3.83
N ILE A 285 48.33 -4.24 2.64
CA ILE A 285 47.42 -4.91 1.69
C ILE A 285 47.72 -6.41 1.63
N TRP A 286 46.75 -7.22 2.01
CA TRP A 286 46.74 -8.67 1.92
C TRP A 286 46.17 -9.09 0.57
N THR A 287 47.06 -9.27 -0.43
CA THR A 287 46.60 -9.40 -1.81
C THR A 287 45.97 -10.74 -2.14
N ASN A 288 46.25 -11.76 -1.36
CA ASN A 288 45.90 -13.18 -1.65
C ASN A 288 46.38 -13.65 -3.03
N GLU A 289 47.40 -13.01 -3.55
CA GLU A 289 48.09 -13.27 -4.82
C GLU A 289 49.58 -13.55 -4.58
N LYS A 290 50.32 -13.83 -5.65
CA LYS A 290 51.76 -14.11 -5.58
C LYS A 290 52.60 -13.01 -4.89
N SER A 291 52.14 -11.77 -4.93
CA SER A 291 52.79 -10.64 -4.27
C SER A 291 52.67 -10.66 -2.75
N GLY A 292 51.83 -11.55 -2.20
CA GLY A 292 51.69 -11.72 -0.76
C GLY A 292 51.17 -10.48 -0.05
N VAL A 293 51.81 -10.07 1.05
CA VAL A 293 51.44 -8.91 1.87
C VAL A 293 52.31 -7.73 1.50
N LEU A 294 51.68 -6.64 1.07
CA LEU A 294 52.34 -5.38 0.73
C LEU A 294 52.23 -4.38 1.87
N ASN A 295 53.33 -3.97 2.47
CA ASN A 295 53.30 -2.96 3.52
C ASN A 295 53.50 -1.55 2.94
N ARG A 296 52.81 -0.55 3.50
CA ARG A 296 52.81 0.85 3.03
C ARG A 296 52.55 0.93 1.54
N ALA A 297 51.50 0.28 1.10
CA ALA A 297 51.10 0.19 -0.30
C ALA A 297 49.76 0.93 -0.53
N ASP A 298 49.52 1.28 -1.77
CA ASP A 298 48.34 2.01 -2.21
C ASP A 298 47.41 1.06 -3.00
N LEU A 299 46.13 1.21 -2.81
CA LEU A 299 45.08 0.52 -3.55
C LEU A 299 44.20 1.55 -4.23
N ALA A 300 44.02 1.47 -5.54
CA ALA A 300 43.08 2.32 -6.25
C ALA A 300 41.98 1.51 -6.93
N PHE A 301 40.77 2.07 -6.96
CA PHE A 301 39.66 1.50 -7.71
C PHE A 301 38.83 2.58 -8.41
N SER A 302 38.31 2.24 -9.59
CA SER A 302 37.44 3.06 -10.42
C SER A 302 36.29 2.20 -10.94
N ASN A 303 35.10 2.78 -11.00
CA ASN A 303 33.89 2.08 -11.47
C ASN A 303 33.60 0.72 -10.79
N GLY A 304 34.11 0.54 -9.55
CA GLY A 304 33.97 -0.68 -8.77
C GLY A 304 34.93 -1.80 -9.18
N LYS A 305 36.03 -1.48 -9.89
CA LYS A 305 37.16 -2.38 -10.23
C LYS A 305 38.43 -1.84 -9.65
N ILE A 306 39.25 -2.73 -9.09
CA ILE A 306 40.61 -2.40 -8.69
C ILE A 306 41.40 -2.09 -9.95
N VAL A 307 42.06 -0.94 -9.98
CA VAL A 307 42.88 -0.46 -11.12
C VAL A 307 44.35 -0.33 -10.78
N PHE A 308 44.73 -0.32 -9.49
CA PHE A 308 46.11 -0.29 -9.05
C PHE A 308 46.26 -0.93 -7.68
N VAL A 309 47.33 -1.69 -7.51
CA VAL A 309 47.82 -2.22 -6.23
C VAL A 309 49.34 -2.17 -6.26
N GLY A 310 49.96 -1.39 -5.37
CA GLY A 310 51.40 -1.23 -5.35
C GLY A 310 51.84 -0.08 -4.45
N LYS A 311 53.08 0.37 -4.59
CA LYS A 311 53.60 1.52 -3.84
C LYS A 311 53.65 2.74 -4.75
N ASN A 312 53.48 3.92 -4.12
CA ASN A 312 53.72 5.23 -4.73
C ASN A 312 52.87 5.45 -6.02
N ILE A 313 51.54 5.28 -5.92
CA ILE A 313 50.63 5.52 -7.06
C ILE A 313 50.80 6.95 -7.58
N ILE A 314 50.93 7.07 -8.92
CA ILE A 314 50.82 8.35 -9.64
C ILE A 314 49.40 8.44 -10.16
N LEU A 315 48.62 9.41 -9.70
CA LEU A 315 47.17 9.50 -9.97
C LEU A 315 46.90 9.69 -11.46
N SER A 316 47.70 10.47 -12.15
CA SER A 316 47.57 10.73 -13.59
C SER A 316 47.73 9.50 -14.48
N ASP A 317 48.45 8.48 -13.98
CA ASP A 317 48.68 7.24 -14.73
C ASP A 317 47.47 6.29 -14.63
N VAL A 318 46.59 6.53 -13.67
CA VAL A 318 45.48 5.62 -13.33
C VAL A 318 44.10 6.26 -13.59
N PHE A 319 43.98 7.56 -13.37
CA PHE A 319 42.72 8.27 -13.53
C PHE A 319 42.82 9.39 -14.56
N SER A 320 41.85 9.48 -15.45
CA SER A 320 41.76 10.57 -16.43
C SER A 320 41.39 11.91 -15.81
N ASP A 321 40.63 11.92 -14.71
CA ASP A 321 40.34 13.08 -13.89
C ASP A 321 40.81 12.84 -12.47
N THR A 322 41.90 13.51 -12.08
CA THR A 322 42.51 13.39 -10.74
C THR A 322 41.83 14.27 -9.72
N THR A 323 41.02 15.24 -10.13
CA THR A 323 40.40 16.23 -9.25
C THR A 323 39.21 15.65 -8.48
N SER A 324 38.53 14.66 -9.03
CA SER A 324 37.38 13.96 -8.43
C SER A 324 37.76 12.72 -7.59
N VAL A 325 39.04 12.35 -7.57
CA VAL A 325 39.53 11.17 -6.84
C VAL A 325 39.49 11.37 -5.35
N GLN A 326 38.79 10.52 -4.64
CA GLN A 326 38.78 10.52 -3.18
C GLN A 326 40.05 9.81 -2.64
N ILE A 327 40.89 10.53 -1.89
CA ILE A 327 42.05 9.95 -1.26
C ILE A 327 41.72 9.66 0.21
N ILE A 328 42.00 8.44 0.65
CA ILE A 328 41.80 7.99 2.03
C ILE A 328 43.15 7.50 2.56
N ASP A 329 43.57 8.05 3.70
CA ASP A 329 44.74 7.56 4.42
C ASP A 329 44.44 6.23 5.12
N ALA A 330 45.13 5.18 4.73
CA ALA A 330 45.03 3.85 5.27
C ALA A 330 46.25 3.45 6.12
N THR A 331 47.04 4.44 6.59
CA THR A 331 48.17 4.20 7.49
C THR A 331 47.70 3.38 8.68
N GLU A 332 48.47 2.34 9.04
CA GLU A 332 48.14 1.37 10.10
C GLU A 332 46.82 0.60 9.92
N LYS A 333 46.22 0.64 8.72
CA LYS A 333 45.04 -0.17 8.37
C LYS A 333 45.46 -1.37 7.54
N HIS A 334 44.70 -2.45 7.75
CA HIS A 334 44.83 -3.66 6.94
C HIS A 334 43.68 -3.71 5.90
N ILE A 335 44.04 -4.01 4.66
CA ILE A 335 43.13 -4.10 3.53
C ILE A 335 43.19 -5.55 3.04
N THR A 336 42.02 -6.23 3.02
CA THR A 336 41.88 -7.61 2.53
C THR A 336 40.76 -7.67 1.49
N SER A 337 40.70 -8.77 0.76
CA SER A 337 39.50 -9.12 0.00
C SER A 337 38.29 -9.26 0.94
N GLY A 338 37.10 -8.95 0.46
CA GLY A 338 35.86 -9.18 1.20
C GLY A 338 35.55 -10.67 1.36
N ILE A 339 34.85 -11.03 2.41
CA ILE A 339 34.46 -12.40 2.72
C ILE A 339 33.38 -12.85 1.71
N ILE A 340 33.45 -14.08 1.27
CA ILE A 340 32.48 -14.75 0.42
C ILE A 340 31.78 -15.82 1.27
N ASP A 341 30.47 -15.74 1.40
CA ASP A 341 29.64 -16.75 2.07
C ASP A 341 29.05 -17.68 1.01
N GLU A 342 29.59 -18.89 0.90
CA GLU A 342 29.20 -19.85 -0.12
C GLU A 342 27.95 -20.67 0.23
N HIS A 343 27.40 -20.49 1.45
CA HIS A 343 26.21 -21.20 1.90
C HIS A 343 25.31 -20.31 2.76
N SER A 344 24.48 -19.51 2.12
CA SER A 344 23.61 -18.57 2.82
C SER A 344 22.13 -18.78 2.52
N HIS A 345 21.30 -18.46 3.50
CA HIS A 345 19.84 -18.52 3.42
C HIS A 345 19.17 -17.17 3.71
N ILE A 346 19.94 -16.07 3.76
CA ILE A 346 19.42 -14.70 3.90
C ILE A 346 18.83 -14.19 2.59
N ALA A 347 18.17 -13.04 2.65
CA ALA A 347 17.64 -12.36 1.47
C ALA A 347 16.70 -13.21 0.61
N ILE A 348 16.02 -14.19 1.18
CA ILE A 348 15.07 -15.07 0.49
C ILE A 348 13.64 -14.79 1.02
N SER A 349 12.71 -14.59 0.10
CA SER A 349 11.32 -14.28 0.43
C SER A 349 10.54 -15.52 0.84
N ARG A 350 9.75 -15.43 1.94
CA ARG A 350 8.78 -16.43 2.36
C ARG A 350 9.32 -17.81 2.69
N GLY A 351 10.61 -17.91 2.99
CA GLY A 351 11.25 -19.17 3.32
C GLY A 351 12.16 -19.67 2.20
N VAL A 352 12.99 -20.66 2.55
CA VAL A 352 14.10 -21.13 1.72
C VAL A 352 13.79 -22.42 0.96
N ASN A 353 12.62 -23.01 1.18
CA ASN A 353 12.23 -24.29 0.61
C ASN A 353 10.98 -24.18 -0.25
N GLU A 354 11.06 -24.73 -1.47
CA GLU A 354 9.87 -25.16 -2.20
C GLU A 354 9.60 -26.61 -1.82
N SER A 355 8.48 -26.86 -1.13
CA SER A 355 8.24 -28.16 -0.49
C SER A 355 7.12 -28.99 -1.14
N SER A 356 6.67 -28.60 -2.34
CA SER A 356 5.56 -29.28 -3.01
C SER A 356 5.86 -30.72 -3.38
N GLN A 357 7.14 -31.04 -3.68
CA GLN A 357 7.57 -32.38 -4.08
C GLN A 357 9.03 -32.65 -3.68
N ALA A 358 9.48 -33.89 -3.84
CA ALA A 358 10.84 -34.31 -3.44
C ALA A 358 11.95 -33.77 -4.36
N VAL A 359 11.62 -33.47 -5.62
CA VAL A 359 12.53 -32.91 -6.62
C VAL A 359 11.93 -31.61 -7.14
N THR A 360 12.62 -30.48 -6.91
CA THR A 360 12.22 -29.15 -7.33
C THR A 360 13.36 -28.42 -8.04
N ALA A 361 14.06 -29.14 -8.92
CA ALA A 361 15.24 -28.66 -9.65
C ALA A 361 14.96 -27.43 -10.54
N GLU A 362 13.70 -27.25 -10.94
CA GLU A 362 13.21 -26.17 -11.81
C GLU A 362 13.07 -24.82 -11.10
N VAL A 363 12.98 -24.78 -9.77
CA VAL A 363 12.84 -23.51 -9.05
C VAL A 363 14.19 -22.84 -8.83
N SER A 364 14.20 -21.52 -8.81
CA SER A 364 15.41 -20.74 -8.60
C SER A 364 15.27 -19.77 -7.42
N ILE A 365 16.24 -19.79 -6.53
CA ILE A 365 16.37 -18.78 -5.46
C ILE A 365 16.52 -17.38 -6.05
N GLY A 366 17.09 -17.25 -7.23
CA GLY A 366 17.21 -16.00 -7.95
C GLY A 366 15.88 -15.27 -8.19
N ASP A 367 14.76 -16.00 -8.26
CA ASP A 367 13.43 -15.43 -8.50
C ASP A 367 12.76 -14.87 -7.23
N VAL A 368 13.30 -15.21 -6.06
CA VAL A 368 12.71 -14.86 -4.76
C VAL A 368 13.65 -14.04 -3.86
N ILE A 369 14.66 -13.39 -4.45
CA ILE A 369 15.58 -12.53 -3.70
C ILE A 369 14.82 -11.37 -3.06
N ASN A 370 15.00 -11.19 -1.75
CA ASN A 370 14.49 -10.09 -0.96
C ASN A 370 15.58 -9.05 -0.69
N SER A 371 15.72 -8.07 -1.55
CA SER A 371 16.71 -6.99 -1.40
C SER A 371 16.50 -6.08 -0.18
N ASN A 372 15.34 -6.20 0.50
CA ASN A 372 15.01 -5.41 1.70
C ASN A 372 15.29 -6.18 3.01
N ASP A 373 15.90 -7.36 2.94
CA ASP A 373 16.25 -8.11 4.15
C ASP A 373 17.42 -7.44 4.86
N VAL A 374 17.18 -7.01 6.12
CA VAL A 374 18.19 -6.34 6.95
C VAL A 374 19.43 -7.21 7.22
N ASN A 375 19.32 -8.52 7.03
CA ASN A 375 20.46 -9.43 7.18
C ASN A 375 21.54 -9.18 6.11
N ILE A 376 21.18 -8.59 4.95
CA ILE A 376 22.17 -8.11 3.97
C ILE A 376 23.07 -7.05 4.61
N TYR A 377 22.49 -6.08 5.30
CA TYR A 377 23.23 -5.03 6.01
C TYR A 377 24.09 -5.60 7.14
N ARG A 378 23.53 -6.56 7.91
CA ARG A 378 24.25 -7.23 9.00
C ARG A 378 25.46 -8.02 8.50
N GLN A 379 25.30 -8.74 7.39
CA GLN A 379 26.41 -9.47 6.74
C GLN A 379 27.49 -8.51 6.22
N LEU A 380 27.11 -7.38 5.62
CA LEU A 380 28.06 -6.32 5.27
C LEU A 380 28.84 -5.81 6.46
N ALA A 381 28.20 -5.58 7.61
CA ALA A 381 28.87 -5.19 8.84
C ALA A 381 29.86 -6.24 9.34
N GLY A 382 29.63 -7.51 9.03
CA GLY A 382 30.54 -8.63 9.27
C GLY A 382 31.63 -8.82 8.21
N GLY A 383 31.68 -7.97 7.17
CA GLY A 383 32.71 -8.04 6.11
C GLY A 383 32.33 -8.94 4.92
N VAL A 384 31.13 -9.50 4.87
CA VAL A 384 30.66 -10.33 3.73
C VAL A 384 30.31 -9.42 2.56
N THR A 385 30.91 -9.67 1.40
CA THR A 385 30.73 -8.88 0.16
C THR A 385 29.97 -9.61 -0.93
N ALA A 386 29.98 -10.94 -0.91
CA ALA A 386 29.24 -11.79 -1.82
C ALA A 386 28.71 -13.02 -1.09
N ALA A 387 27.60 -13.58 -1.58
CA ALA A 387 27.04 -14.80 -1.03
C ALA A 387 26.42 -15.68 -2.12
N GLN A 388 26.43 -16.99 -1.89
CA GLN A 388 25.63 -17.95 -2.63
C GLN A 388 24.37 -18.25 -1.82
N LEU A 389 23.23 -17.86 -2.37
CA LEU A 389 21.91 -18.11 -1.76
C LEU A 389 21.39 -19.47 -2.22
N LEU A 390 21.08 -20.34 -1.27
CA LEU A 390 20.76 -21.74 -1.53
C LEU A 390 19.32 -22.04 -1.14
N HIS A 391 18.71 -22.98 -1.87
CA HIS A 391 17.53 -23.70 -1.43
C HIS A 391 17.84 -24.43 -0.12
N GLY A 392 16.87 -24.54 0.79
CA GLY A 392 17.03 -25.29 2.03
C GLY A 392 17.08 -26.82 1.82
N SER A 393 17.27 -27.53 2.90
CA SER A 393 17.47 -29.00 2.88
C SER A 393 16.17 -29.81 2.97
N ALA A 394 15.03 -29.27 2.48
CA ALA A 394 13.76 -29.99 2.53
C ALA A 394 13.65 -31.12 1.51
N ASN A 395 14.28 -30.98 0.37
CA ASN A 395 14.17 -31.89 -0.78
C ASN A 395 15.52 -32.59 -1.05
N PRO A 396 15.51 -33.87 -1.46
CA PRO A 396 16.72 -34.52 -1.96
C PRO A 396 17.41 -33.76 -3.09
N ILE A 397 16.60 -33.24 -4.02
CA ILE A 397 17.02 -32.29 -5.04
C ILE A 397 16.19 -31.04 -4.86
N GLY A 398 16.82 -29.97 -4.34
CA GLY A 398 16.22 -28.67 -4.14
C GLY A 398 16.25 -27.81 -5.40
N GLY A 399 16.25 -26.48 -5.22
CA GLY A 399 16.27 -25.54 -6.34
C GLY A 399 17.67 -25.08 -6.72
N GLN A 400 17.72 -24.32 -7.79
CA GLN A 400 18.90 -23.63 -8.28
C GLN A 400 19.26 -22.48 -7.34
N SER A 401 20.56 -22.28 -7.08
CA SER A 401 21.07 -21.19 -6.26
C SER A 401 21.26 -19.90 -7.05
N ALA A 402 21.47 -18.81 -6.31
CA ALA A 402 21.80 -17.51 -6.89
C ALA A 402 23.08 -16.96 -6.23
N LEU A 403 23.99 -16.43 -7.03
CA LEU A 403 25.14 -15.67 -6.57
C LEU A 403 24.75 -14.20 -6.46
N VAL A 404 25.04 -13.57 -5.33
CA VAL A 404 24.73 -12.16 -5.11
C VAL A 404 25.93 -11.41 -4.52
N LYS A 405 26.08 -10.14 -4.91
CA LYS A 405 26.89 -9.16 -4.21
C LYS A 405 26.03 -8.49 -3.15
N MET A 406 26.59 -8.31 -1.96
CA MET A 406 25.91 -7.77 -0.79
C MET A 406 25.75 -6.26 -0.90
N ARG A 407 24.94 -5.80 -1.86
CA ARG A 407 24.79 -4.40 -2.21
C ARG A 407 23.51 -3.83 -1.63
N TRP A 408 23.58 -3.40 -0.36
CA TRP A 408 22.44 -2.82 0.34
C TRP A 408 21.84 -1.62 -0.41
N GLY A 409 20.52 -1.61 -0.54
CA GLY A 409 19.79 -0.57 -1.26
C GLY A 409 19.60 -0.80 -2.76
N SER A 410 20.30 -1.77 -3.35
CA SER A 410 20.10 -2.16 -4.74
C SER A 410 18.84 -3.01 -4.93
N LEU A 411 18.33 -3.05 -6.16
CA LEU A 411 17.25 -3.98 -6.54
C LEU A 411 17.78 -5.42 -6.59
N ALA A 412 16.87 -6.38 -6.46
CA ALA A 412 17.23 -7.81 -6.47
C ALA A 412 18.06 -8.21 -7.71
N GLU A 413 17.65 -7.74 -8.89
CA GLU A 413 18.38 -8.01 -10.14
C GLU A 413 19.79 -7.40 -10.19
N GLU A 414 19.96 -6.22 -9.59
CA GLU A 414 21.26 -5.55 -9.53
C GLU A 414 22.22 -6.23 -8.55
N MET A 415 21.69 -6.97 -7.57
CA MET A 415 22.50 -7.76 -6.63
C MET A 415 23.06 -9.03 -7.26
N LYS A 416 22.39 -9.62 -8.27
CA LYS A 416 22.85 -10.86 -8.91
C LYS A 416 24.22 -10.69 -9.53
N ILE A 417 25.06 -11.70 -9.33
CA ILE A 417 26.31 -11.90 -10.05
C ILE A 417 26.02 -12.84 -11.20
N LYS A 418 26.23 -12.39 -12.42
CA LYS A 418 26.12 -13.26 -13.60
C LYS A 418 27.20 -14.30 -13.56
N SER A 419 26.86 -15.55 -13.75
CA SER A 419 27.76 -16.68 -13.81
C SER A 419 27.37 -17.60 -14.97
N ASP A 420 28.33 -18.10 -15.68
CA ASP A 420 28.12 -19.09 -16.74
C ASP A 420 27.95 -20.51 -16.15
N VAL A 421 28.17 -20.66 -14.85
CA VAL A 421 28.04 -21.93 -14.12
C VAL A 421 26.81 -21.82 -13.22
N GLY A 422 25.87 -22.74 -13.36
CA GLY A 422 24.70 -22.88 -12.47
C GLY A 422 25.05 -23.81 -11.29
N PHE A 423 24.36 -23.61 -10.19
CA PHE A 423 24.44 -24.45 -9.00
C PHE A 423 23.07 -24.93 -8.60
N ILE A 424 22.98 -26.15 -8.08
CA ILE A 424 21.76 -26.75 -7.58
C ILE A 424 22.01 -27.37 -6.21
N LYS A 425 21.05 -27.26 -5.30
CA LYS A 425 21.14 -27.81 -3.96
C LYS A 425 20.71 -29.27 -3.93
N PHE A 426 21.59 -30.12 -3.41
CA PHE A 426 21.28 -31.48 -2.98
C PHE A 426 21.29 -31.57 -1.46
N ALA A 427 20.42 -32.39 -0.90
CA ALA A 427 20.36 -32.68 0.53
C ALA A 427 20.23 -34.19 0.73
N LEU A 428 21.27 -34.81 1.33
CA LEU A 428 21.38 -36.25 1.48
C LEU A 428 21.24 -36.73 2.95
N GLY A 429 20.92 -35.79 3.82
CA GLY A 429 20.85 -36.02 5.26
C GLY A 429 19.46 -36.42 5.80
N GLU A 430 19.27 -36.23 7.09
CA GLU A 430 18.05 -36.59 7.81
C GLU A 430 16.85 -35.76 7.39
N ASN A 431 17.05 -34.47 7.05
CA ASN A 431 15.96 -33.51 6.80
C ASN A 431 15.04 -33.90 5.64
N VAL A 432 15.54 -34.64 4.66
CA VAL A 432 14.76 -35.03 3.48
C VAL A 432 13.89 -36.24 3.66
N LYS A 433 14.02 -36.96 4.79
CA LYS A 433 13.23 -38.14 5.07
C LYS A 433 11.74 -37.83 5.13
N GLN A 434 10.94 -38.71 4.57
CA GLN A 434 9.48 -38.59 4.57
C GLN A 434 8.92 -38.39 5.97
N SER A 435 9.46 -39.08 6.99
CA SER A 435 9.01 -39.00 8.36
C SER A 435 9.04 -37.59 8.97
N ASN A 436 9.88 -36.72 8.46
CA ASN A 436 9.97 -35.31 8.91
C ASN A 436 8.86 -34.41 8.32
N TRP A 437 8.06 -34.93 7.38
CA TRP A 437 7.02 -34.21 6.67
C TRP A 437 5.60 -34.70 7.01
N GLY A 438 5.49 -35.59 7.97
CA GLY A 438 4.23 -36.18 8.42
C GLY A 438 3.92 -37.54 7.79
N ALA A 439 3.24 -38.41 8.56
CA ALA A 439 2.96 -39.81 8.25
C ALA A 439 2.14 -40.02 6.94
N PHE A 440 1.39 -39.01 6.51
CA PHE A 440 0.49 -39.13 5.35
C PHE A 440 1.00 -38.42 4.08
N ASN A 441 2.23 -37.95 4.07
CA ASN A 441 2.79 -37.30 2.89
C ASN A 441 3.28 -38.34 1.87
N THR A 442 2.39 -38.74 0.96
CA THR A 442 2.67 -39.76 -0.07
C THR A 442 3.54 -39.29 -1.21
N PHE A 443 3.77 -37.96 -1.31
CA PHE A 443 4.58 -37.37 -2.39
C PHE A 443 6.03 -37.14 -1.99
N ARG A 444 6.41 -37.49 -0.76
CA ARG A 444 7.75 -37.27 -0.22
C ARG A 444 8.57 -38.55 -0.18
N PHE A 445 9.75 -38.50 -0.71
CA PHE A 445 10.78 -39.52 -0.70
C PHE A 445 12.12 -38.86 -0.38
N PRO A 446 13.09 -39.58 0.11
CA PRO A 446 13.11 -41.00 0.52
C PRO A 446 12.54 -41.24 1.90
N GLN A 447 12.31 -42.51 2.22
CA GLN A 447 11.93 -42.94 3.57
C GLN A 447 13.14 -43.12 4.49
N THR A 448 14.30 -43.32 3.94
CA THR A 448 15.58 -43.47 4.64
C THR A 448 16.56 -42.40 4.17
N ARG A 449 17.73 -42.29 4.82
CA ARG A 449 18.81 -41.45 4.30
C ARG A 449 19.24 -41.96 2.94
N MET A 450 19.52 -41.05 2.03
CA MET A 450 20.10 -41.36 0.73
C MET A 450 21.60 -41.56 0.86
#